data_481080485ebbefdeb1700e5556ca5138
#
_entry.id   481080485ebbefdeb1700e5556ca5138
#
_cell.length_a   1.000
_cell.length_b   1.000
_cell.length_c   1.000
_cell.angle_alpha   90.00
_cell.angle_beta   90.00
_cell.angle_gamma   90.00
#
_symmetry.space_group_name_H-M   'P 1'
#
loop_
_entity.id
_entity.type
_entity.pdbx_description
1 polymer ?
#
loop_
_entity_poly.entity_id
_entity_poly.type
_entity_poly.pdbx_seq_one_letter_code
_entity_poly.pdbx_strand_id
1 'polypeptide(L)'
;MYKIVHTPCCTDIAARLADRLYGSVAVPIENVLSDPESLGDFDYLGLVFERVERGVPSSVVAFIENVLGSYDLSNLVHMFSICVCEEKPAHALKIVEKLCSKVGCAPSLSVTLPPDGYTEESIEAVTEKIRSGEIELAKGSVGTMFYMKAHGISMKRVRR
;
A
#
# COMPACT_ATOMS: atom_id res chain seq x y z
N MET A 1 6.06 -11.99 -10.03
CA MET A 1 5.20 -10.97 -10.66
C MET A 1 4.78 -9.94 -9.64
N TYR A 2 4.88 -8.67 -9.97
CA TYR A 2 4.40 -7.56 -9.15
C TYR A 2 2.95 -7.20 -9.52
N LYS A 3 2.10 -7.04 -8.52
CA LYS A 3 0.82 -6.36 -8.67
C LYS A 3 0.89 -5.05 -7.89
N ILE A 4 0.59 -3.95 -8.55
CA ILE A 4 0.59 -2.62 -7.94
C ILE A 4 -0.85 -2.11 -7.90
N VAL A 5 -1.47 -2.21 -6.74
CA VAL A 5 -2.85 -1.76 -6.52
C VAL A 5 -2.81 -0.28 -6.14
N HIS A 6 -3.60 0.54 -6.81
CA HIS A 6 -3.56 1.98 -6.62
C HIS A 6 -4.96 2.61 -6.55
N THR A 7 -5.05 3.70 -5.83
CA THR A 7 -6.23 4.56 -5.81
C THR A 7 -6.28 5.44 -7.07
N PRO A 8 -7.43 6.02 -7.44
CA PRO A 8 -7.58 6.81 -8.67
C PRO A 8 -6.60 7.97 -8.80
N CYS A 9 -6.30 8.67 -7.71
CA CYS A 9 -5.36 9.79 -7.71
C CYS A 9 -3.91 9.37 -7.99
N CYS A 10 -3.59 8.10 -7.86
CA CYS A 10 -2.23 7.56 -7.96
C CYS A 10 -1.98 6.77 -9.26
N THR A 11 -2.88 6.85 -10.24
CA THR A 11 -2.80 6.09 -11.49
C THR A 11 -1.48 6.31 -12.23
N ASP A 12 -1.05 7.56 -12.37
CA ASP A 12 0.18 7.90 -13.10
C ASP A 12 1.43 7.39 -12.39
N ILE A 13 1.50 7.57 -11.08
CA ILE A 13 2.63 7.06 -10.28
C ILE A 13 2.70 5.54 -10.36
N ALA A 14 1.58 4.85 -10.22
CA ALA A 14 1.52 3.40 -10.31
C ALA A 14 1.97 2.89 -11.69
N ALA A 15 1.54 3.56 -12.77
CA ALA A 15 1.94 3.22 -14.12
C ALA A 15 3.45 3.39 -14.33
N ARG A 16 4.04 4.46 -13.83
CA ARG A 16 5.48 4.71 -13.91
C ARG A 16 6.31 3.68 -13.14
N LEU A 17 5.83 3.27 -11.98
CA LEU A 17 6.46 2.18 -11.22
C LEU A 17 6.36 0.85 -11.97
N ALA A 18 5.20 0.56 -12.54
CA ALA A 18 4.98 -0.66 -13.31
C ALA A 18 5.92 -0.74 -14.53
N ASP A 19 6.17 0.37 -15.21
CA ASP A 19 7.09 0.43 -16.35
C ASP A 19 8.54 0.09 -15.98
N ARG A 20 8.91 0.28 -14.72
CA ARG A 20 10.28 0.04 -14.22
C ARG A 20 10.47 -1.29 -13.51
N LEU A 21 9.39 -1.93 -13.11
CA LEU A 21 9.44 -3.22 -12.42
C LEU A 21 9.05 -4.33 -13.40
N TYR A 22 10.00 -5.14 -13.79
CA TYR A 22 9.79 -6.22 -14.75
C TYR A 22 8.65 -7.16 -14.32
N GLY A 23 7.75 -7.44 -15.24
CA GLY A 23 6.62 -8.34 -14.99
C GLY A 23 5.55 -7.77 -14.07
N SER A 24 5.49 -6.45 -13.93
CA SER A 24 4.50 -5.80 -13.07
C SER A 24 3.25 -5.35 -13.83
N VAL A 25 2.14 -5.28 -13.10
CA VAL A 25 0.85 -4.79 -13.60
C VAL A 25 0.26 -3.83 -12.56
N ALA A 26 -0.12 -2.64 -13.02
CA ALA A 26 -0.86 -1.68 -12.19
C ALA A 26 -2.37 -2.00 -12.28
N VAL A 27 -3.03 -2.08 -11.13
CA VAL A 27 -4.44 -2.45 -11.02
C VAL A 27 -5.19 -1.39 -10.21
N PRO A 28 -6.23 -0.77 -10.77
CA PRO A 28 -7.06 0.16 -9.99
C PRO A 28 -7.75 -0.56 -8.83
N ILE A 29 -7.73 0.05 -7.66
CA ILE A 29 -8.29 -0.56 -6.44
C ILE A 29 -9.79 -0.85 -6.57
N GLU A 30 -10.53 -0.01 -7.30
CA GLU A 30 -11.96 -0.20 -7.53
C GLU A 30 -12.24 -1.51 -8.27
N ASN A 31 -11.39 -1.89 -9.22
CA ASN A 31 -11.54 -3.13 -9.97
C ASN A 31 -11.42 -4.34 -9.06
N VAL A 32 -10.48 -4.29 -8.12
CA VAL A 32 -10.25 -5.37 -7.17
C VAL A 32 -11.35 -5.44 -6.11
N LEU A 33 -11.88 -4.29 -5.69
CA LEU A 33 -12.99 -4.24 -4.74
C LEU A 33 -14.29 -4.79 -5.33
N SER A 34 -14.56 -4.53 -6.61
CA SER A 34 -15.74 -5.05 -7.30
C SER A 34 -15.60 -6.53 -7.70
N ASP A 35 -14.38 -6.95 -8.00
CA ASP A 35 -14.05 -8.34 -8.37
C ASP A 35 -12.70 -8.73 -7.74
N PRO A 36 -12.70 -9.25 -6.50
CA PRO A 36 -11.47 -9.63 -5.82
C PRO A 36 -10.60 -10.63 -6.58
N GLU A 37 -11.21 -11.52 -7.36
CA GLU A 37 -10.46 -12.50 -8.15
C GLU A 37 -9.65 -11.87 -9.27
N SER A 38 -10.00 -10.65 -9.69
CA SER A 38 -9.25 -9.90 -10.72
C SER A 38 -7.81 -9.55 -10.28
N LEU A 39 -7.53 -9.61 -8.99
CA LEU A 39 -6.16 -9.42 -8.48
C LEU A 39 -5.21 -10.52 -8.99
N GLY A 40 -5.70 -11.75 -9.16
CA GLY A 40 -4.92 -12.87 -9.71
C GLY A 40 -3.76 -13.28 -8.82
N ASP A 41 -2.81 -13.97 -9.41
CA ASP A 41 -1.61 -14.43 -8.70
C ASP A 41 -0.52 -13.36 -8.70
N PHE A 42 0.22 -13.30 -7.61
CA PHE A 42 1.35 -12.38 -7.45
C PHE A 42 2.33 -12.91 -6.40
N ASP A 43 3.60 -12.55 -6.58
CA ASP A 43 4.67 -12.82 -5.62
C ASP A 43 5.00 -11.58 -4.81
N TYR A 44 4.78 -10.42 -5.41
CA TYR A 44 5.08 -9.10 -4.85
C TYR A 44 3.84 -8.22 -4.96
N LEU A 45 3.52 -7.52 -3.90
CA LEU A 45 2.36 -6.63 -3.85
C LEU A 45 2.78 -5.21 -3.49
N GLY A 46 2.38 -4.27 -4.32
CA GLY A 46 2.52 -2.84 -4.04
C GLY A 46 1.15 -2.21 -3.79
N LEU A 47 1.12 -1.27 -2.87
CA LEU A 47 -0.06 -0.46 -2.60
C LEU A 47 0.33 1.02 -2.70
N VAL A 48 -0.27 1.73 -3.65
CA VAL A 48 -0.01 3.17 -3.89
C VAL A 48 -1.31 3.93 -3.65
N PHE A 49 -1.28 4.84 -2.69
CA PHE A 49 -2.47 5.57 -2.26
C PHE A 49 -2.11 6.98 -1.80
N GLU A 50 -3.10 7.88 -1.86
CA GLU A 50 -2.98 9.23 -1.32
C GLU A 50 -3.36 9.28 0.17
N ARG A 51 -2.72 10.19 0.90
CA ARG A 51 -3.15 10.50 2.26
C ARG A 51 -4.47 11.26 2.23
N VAL A 52 -5.44 10.81 2.99
CA VAL A 52 -6.73 11.50 3.20
C VAL A 52 -6.76 12.02 4.63
N GLU A 53 -6.85 13.32 4.81
CA GLU A 53 -6.71 13.95 6.13
C GLU A 53 -5.38 13.52 6.79
N ARG A 54 -5.44 12.74 7.85
CA ARG A 54 -4.26 12.19 8.54
C ARG A 54 -4.12 10.67 8.37
N GLY A 55 -4.97 10.07 7.59
CA GLY A 55 -5.07 8.62 7.45
C GLY A 55 -5.13 8.15 6.01
N VAL A 56 -5.89 7.09 5.79
CA VAL A 56 -5.99 6.38 4.52
C VAL A 56 -7.41 6.43 3.96
N PRO A 57 -7.57 6.36 2.62
CA PRO A 57 -8.89 6.22 2.01
C PRO A 57 -9.63 4.98 2.51
N SER A 58 -10.95 5.07 2.61
CA SER A 58 -11.78 3.92 3.00
C SER A 58 -11.64 2.73 2.05
N SER A 59 -11.37 2.98 0.77
CA SER A 59 -11.09 1.93 -0.23
C SER A 59 -9.84 1.12 0.12
N VAL A 60 -8.81 1.75 0.66
CA VAL A 60 -7.57 1.06 1.09
C VAL A 60 -7.85 0.16 2.30
N VAL A 61 -8.62 0.65 3.26
CA VAL A 61 -9.03 -0.15 4.41
C VAL A 61 -9.84 -1.37 3.95
N ALA A 62 -10.83 -1.16 3.08
CA ALA A 62 -11.65 -2.23 2.54
C ALA A 62 -10.82 -3.26 1.75
N PHE A 63 -9.86 -2.80 0.94
CA PHE A 63 -8.97 -3.69 0.20
C PHE A 63 -8.15 -4.59 1.14
N ILE A 64 -7.55 -4.02 2.17
CA ILE A 64 -6.74 -4.81 3.11
C ILE A 64 -7.60 -5.78 3.90
N GLU A 65 -8.70 -5.32 4.47
CA GLU A 65 -9.54 -6.14 5.33
C GLU A 65 -10.34 -7.21 4.57
N ASN A 66 -10.95 -6.83 3.45
CA ASN A 66 -11.90 -7.69 2.75
C ASN A 66 -11.26 -8.50 1.62
N VAL A 67 -10.29 -7.94 0.90
CA VAL A 67 -9.61 -8.64 -0.19
C VAL A 67 -8.40 -9.41 0.33
N LEU A 68 -7.42 -8.72 0.88
CA LEU A 68 -6.20 -9.38 1.39
C LEU A 68 -6.50 -10.31 2.56
N GLY A 69 -7.46 -9.96 3.40
CA GLY A 69 -7.89 -10.79 4.52
C GLY A 69 -8.44 -12.16 4.10
N SER A 70 -8.95 -12.29 2.88
CA SER A 70 -9.50 -13.52 2.31
C SER A 70 -8.58 -14.18 1.28
N TYR A 71 -7.45 -13.56 0.94
CA TYR A 71 -6.52 -14.06 -0.07
C TYR A 71 -5.53 -15.05 0.52
N ASP A 72 -5.10 -16.01 -0.29
CA ASP A 72 -3.98 -16.87 0.07
C ASP A 72 -2.66 -16.11 -0.17
N LEU A 73 -2.02 -15.70 0.91
CA LEU A 73 -0.78 -14.92 0.89
C LEU A 73 0.46 -15.77 1.16
N SER A 74 0.34 -17.11 1.13
CA SER A 74 1.45 -18.02 1.43
C SER A 74 2.64 -17.86 0.47
N ASN A 75 2.40 -17.43 -0.77
CA ASN A 75 3.43 -17.22 -1.78
C ASN A 75 3.94 -15.77 -1.84
N LEU A 76 3.42 -14.88 -1.02
CA LEU A 76 3.85 -13.48 -1.01
C LEU A 76 5.27 -13.36 -0.47
N VAL A 77 6.18 -12.90 -1.32
CA VAL A 77 7.60 -12.72 -0.98
C VAL A 77 7.83 -11.37 -0.32
N HIS A 78 7.22 -10.30 -0.87
CA HIS A 78 7.48 -8.94 -0.44
C HIS A 78 6.29 -8.03 -0.71
N MET A 79 6.03 -7.12 0.21
CA MET A 79 5.02 -6.08 0.04
C MET A 79 5.63 -4.71 0.31
N PHE A 80 5.26 -3.73 -0.50
CA PHE A 80 5.60 -2.33 -0.27
C PHE A 80 4.36 -1.44 -0.27
N SER A 81 4.44 -0.33 0.43
CA SER A 81 3.39 0.69 0.42
C SER A 81 3.99 2.07 0.15
N ILE A 82 3.30 2.84 -0.67
CA ILE A 82 3.70 4.19 -1.05
C ILE A 82 2.53 5.12 -0.74
N CYS A 83 2.77 6.09 0.13
CA CYS A 83 1.81 7.14 0.43
C CYS A 83 2.16 8.39 -0.39
N VAL A 84 1.24 8.82 -1.21
CA VAL A 84 1.38 10.06 -1.99
C VAL A 84 0.85 11.21 -1.15
N CYS A 85 1.73 12.12 -0.75
CA CYS A 85 1.39 13.26 0.09
C CYS A 85 2.42 14.37 -0.08
N GLU A 86 1.98 15.63 0.12
CA GLU A 86 2.85 16.81 -0.04
C GLU A 86 3.88 16.95 1.06
N GLU A 87 3.54 16.53 2.27
CA GLU A 87 4.39 16.67 3.45
C GLU A 87 4.68 15.30 4.07
N LYS A 88 4.27 15.13 5.32
CA LYS A 88 4.43 13.90 6.06
C LYS A 88 3.22 12.98 5.87
N PRO A 89 3.40 11.67 5.88
CA PRO A 89 2.29 10.72 5.73
C PRO A 89 1.35 10.69 6.95
N ALA A 90 1.66 11.42 8.02
CA ALA A 90 0.95 11.39 9.29
C ALA A 90 0.78 9.94 9.78
N HIS A 91 -0.47 9.46 9.93
CA HIS A 91 -0.72 8.09 10.37
C HIS A 91 -0.86 7.10 9.21
N ALA A 92 -0.90 7.58 7.96
CA ALA A 92 -1.32 6.77 6.81
C ALA A 92 -0.48 5.50 6.61
N LEU A 93 0.84 5.61 6.51
CA LEU A 93 1.70 4.44 6.31
C LEU A 93 1.65 3.47 7.50
N LYS A 94 1.58 4.00 8.71
CA LYS A 94 1.51 3.16 9.91
C LYS A 94 0.17 2.41 10.01
N ILE A 95 -0.92 3.03 9.59
CA ILE A 95 -2.22 2.39 9.52
C ILE A 95 -2.16 1.21 8.55
N VAL A 96 -1.60 1.41 7.36
CA VAL A 96 -1.44 0.33 6.38
C VAL A 96 -0.60 -0.81 6.94
N GLU A 97 0.53 -0.52 7.56
CA GLU A 97 1.38 -1.55 8.19
C GLU A 97 0.62 -2.36 9.25
N LYS A 98 -0.14 -1.68 10.08
CA LYS A 98 -0.94 -2.34 11.14
C LYS A 98 -2.08 -3.18 10.58
N LEU A 99 -2.81 -2.66 9.60
CA LEU A 99 -3.91 -3.41 8.95
C LEU A 99 -3.38 -4.63 8.20
N CYS A 100 -2.31 -4.47 7.44
CA CYS A 100 -1.67 -5.58 6.72
C CYS A 100 -1.13 -6.64 7.68
N SER A 101 -0.53 -6.23 8.77
CA SER A 101 -0.03 -7.15 9.80
C SER A 101 -1.13 -8.06 10.35
N LYS A 102 -2.33 -7.53 10.55
CA LYS A 102 -3.47 -8.32 11.04
C LYS A 102 -3.92 -9.40 10.06
N VAL A 103 -3.81 -9.14 8.77
CA VAL A 103 -4.19 -10.11 7.73
C VAL A 103 -3.02 -10.98 7.28
N GLY A 104 -1.84 -10.81 7.89
CA GLY A 104 -0.68 -11.65 7.67
C GLY A 104 0.24 -11.22 6.53
N CYS A 105 0.18 -9.95 6.11
CA CYS A 105 1.06 -9.40 5.07
C CYS A 105 1.53 -8.00 5.45
N ALA A 106 2.59 -7.88 6.22
CA ALA A 106 3.14 -6.58 6.57
C ALA A 106 4.06 -6.06 5.45
N PRO A 107 3.93 -4.78 5.03
CA PRO A 107 4.92 -4.17 4.15
C PRO A 107 6.30 -4.18 4.82
N SER A 108 7.33 -4.47 4.05
CA SER A 108 8.72 -4.31 4.48
C SER A 108 9.30 -2.97 4.03
N LEU A 109 8.67 -2.32 3.07
CA LEU A 109 9.04 -1.00 2.60
C LEU A 109 7.82 -0.08 2.62
N SER A 110 7.93 1.04 3.34
CA SER A 110 6.91 2.08 3.44
C SER A 110 7.55 3.42 3.16
N VAL A 111 7.20 4.05 2.06
CA VAL A 111 7.81 5.31 1.60
C VAL A 111 6.76 6.31 1.14
N THR A 112 7.19 7.56 0.96
CA THR A 112 6.34 8.64 0.46
C THR A 112 6.81 9.14 -0.90
N LEU A 113 5.88 9.64 -1.70
CA LEU A 113 6.17 10.40 -2.92
C LEU A 113 5.29 11.66 -2.95
N PRO A 114 5.80 12.78 -3.43
CA PRO A 114 4.99 13.99 -3.59
C PRO A 114 4.00 13.82 -4.76
N PRO A 115 2.76 14.39 -4.65
CA PRO A 115 1.72 14.17 -5.66
C PRO A 115 2.01 14.88 -7.00
N ASP A 116 2.51 16.10 -6.96
CA ASP A 116 2.73 16.91 -8.15
C ASP A 116 4.19 17.20 -8.46
N GLY A 117 5.08 16.90 -7.54
CA GLY A 117 6.50 17.19 -7.64
C GLY A 117 7.41 15.98 -7.76
N TYR A 118 6.83 14.80 -8.01
CA TYR A 118 7.68 13.63 -8.20
C TYR A 118 8.44 13.73 -9.53
N THR A 119 9.72 13.42 -9.49
CA THR A 119 10.61 13.43 -10.64
C THR A 119 10.93 12.01 -11.08
N GLU A 120 11.49 11.87 -12.29
CA GLU A 120 12.00 10.57 -12.72
C GLU A 120 13.05 10.01 -11.75
N GLU A 121 13.85 10.89 -11.14
CA GLU A 121 14.83 10.50 -10.12
C GLU A 121 14.16 9.96 -8.85
N SER A 122 13.07 10.58 -8.39
CA SER A 122 12.35 10.10 -7.21
C SER A 122 11.66 8.76 -7.45
N ILE A 123 11.09 8.56 -8.64
CA ILE A 123 10.51 7.28 -9.05
C ILE A 123 11.60 6.20 -9.14
N GLU A 124 12.75 6.52 -9.75
CA GLU A 124 13.86 5.56 -9.84
C GLU A 124 14.43 5.20 -8.48
N ALA A 125 14.55 6.17 -7.57
CA ALA A 125 15.02 5.91 -6.21
C ALA A 125 14.10 4.93 -5.45
N VAL A 126 12.78 5.12 -5.55
CA VAL A 126 11.80 4.21 -4.94
C VAL A 126 11.86 2.84 -5.60
N THR A 127 11.95 2.79 -6.93
CA THR A 127 12.05 1.54 -7.68
C THR A 127 13.27 0.73 -7.27
N GLU A 128 14.41 1.40 -7.08
CA GLU A 128 15.64 0.74 -6.63
C GLU A 128 15.51 0.17 -5.21
N LYS A 129 14.84 0.88 -4.31
CA LYS A 129 14.51 0.36 -2.98
C LYS A 129 13.65 -0.91 -3.05
N ILE A 130 12.68 -0.92 -3.95
CA ILE A 130 11.81 -2.09 -4.17
C ILE A 130 12.63 -3.26 -4.72
N ARG A 131 13.45 -3.04 -5.75
CA ARG A 131 14.27 -4.09 -6.37
C ARG A 131 15.29 -4.69 -5.40
N SER A 132 15.92 -3.85 -4.60
CA SER A 132 16.96 -4.29 -3.65
C SER A 132 16.40 -4.96 -2.40
N GLY A 133 15.08 -4.94 -2.20
CA GLY A 133 14.45 -5.50 -1.00
C GLY A 133 14.77 -4.70 0.26
N GLU A 134 14.99 -3.39 0.13
CA GLU A 134 15.27 -2.53 1.26
C GLU A 134 14.12 -2.54 2.28
N ILE A 135 14.47 -2.59 3.56
CA ILE A 135 13.51 -2.54 4.66
C ILE A 135 13.48 -1.13 5.23
N GLU A 136 12.34 -0.48 5.12
CA GLU A 136 12.12 0.85 5.69
C GLU A 136 10.67 0.93 6.18
N LEU A 137 10.48 0.97 7.48
CA LEU A 137 9.16 1.00 8.09
C LEU A 137 8.76 2.42 8.49
N ALA A 138 7.47 2.68 8.47
CA ALA A 138 6.92 3.96 8.88
C ALA A 138 7.23 4.22 10.36
N LYS A 139 7.61 5.46 10.66
CA LYS A 139 7.78 5.90 12.05
C LYS A 139 6.40 5.98 12.70
N GLY A 140 6.16 5.12 13.70
CA GLY A 140 4.93 5.13 14.47
C GLY A 140 4.86 6.33 15.40
N SER A 141 3.68 6.93 15.53
CA SER A 141 3.37 7.83 16.61
C SER A 141 2.44 7.14 17.61
N VAL A 142 2.55 7.51 18.88
CA VAL A 142 1.64 7.01 19.94
C VAL A 142 0.18 7.31 19.60
N GLY A 143 -0.07 8.41 18.87
CA GLY A 143 -1.41 8.80 18.44
C GLY A 143 -2.04 7.93 17.36
N THR A 144 -1.29 7.06 16.67
CA THR A 144 -1.84 6.29 15.55
C THR A 144 -2.97 5.35 15.98
N MET A 145 -2.83 4.67 17.10
CA MET A 145 -3.89 3.78 17.61
C MET A 145 -5.15 4.56 18.01
N PHE A 146 -4.96 5.72 18.64
CA PHE A 146 -6.09 6.59 18.98
C PHE A 146 -6.79 7.13 17.74
N TYR A 147 -6.03 7.49 16.72
CA TYR A 147 -6.57 7.91 15.43
C TYR A 147 -7.42 6.81 14.80
N MET A 148 -6.90 5.60 14.73
CA MET A 148 -7.61 4.45 14.17
C MET A 148 -8.93 4.20 14.90
N LYS A 149 -8.88 4.22 16.23
CA LYS A 149 -10.08 4.04 17.05
C LYS A 149 -11.12 5.13 16.80
N ALA A 150 -10.69 6.39 16.75
CA ALA A 150 -11.58 7.53 16.52
C ALA A 150 -12.26 7.49 15.15
N HIS A 151 -11.62 6.88 14.13
CA HIS A 151 -12.13 6.77 12.78
C HIS A 151 -12.75 5.39 12.46
N GLY A 152 -13.03 4.60 13.49
CA GLY A 152 -13.71 3.30 13.35
C GLY A 152 -12.84 2.21 12.68
N ILE A 153 -11.54 2.39 12.62
CA ILE A 153 -10.63 1.40 12.04
C ILE A 153 -10.34 0.32 13.10
N SER A 154 -10.79 -0.89 12.83
CA SER A 154 -10.69 -2.00 13.80
C SER A 154 -9.26 -2.50 13.96
N MET A 155 -8.86 -2.70 15.22
CA MET A 155 -7.58 -3.36 15.57
C MET A 155 -7.74 -4.86 15.84
N LYS A 156 -8.94 -5.41 15.67
CA LYS A 156 -9.16 -6.85 15.89
C LYS A 156 -8.46 -7.66 14.79
N ARG A 157 -7.76 -8.72 15.18
CA ARG A 157 -7.18 -9.65 14.23
C ARG A 157 -8.28 -10.28 13.39
N VAL A 158 -8.06 -10.29 12.08
CA VAL A 158 -8.87 -11.08 11.17
C VAL A 158 -8.45 -12.54 11.37
N ARG A 159 -9.38 -13.41 11.74
CA ARG A 159 -9.13 -14.85 11.83
C ARG A 159 -9.13 -15.40 10.39
N ARG A 160 -8.08 -16.02 10.04
CA ARG A 160 -7.96 -16.78 8.79
C ARG A 160 -8.35 -18.23 9.01
#